data_e679fbb0aee3d1812528f1f6b0bad8bc
#
_entry.id   e679fbb0aee3d1812528f1f6b0bad8bc
#
_cell.length_a   1.000
_cell.length_b   1.000
_cell.length_c   1.000
_cell.angle_alpha   90.00
_cell.angle_beta   90.00
_cell.angle_gamma   90.00
#
_symmetry.space_group_name_H-M   'P 1'
#
loop_
_entity.id
_entity.type
_entity.pdbx_description
1 polymer ?
#
loop_
_entity_poly.entity_id
_entity_poly.type
_entity_poly.pdbx_seq_one_letter_code
_entity_poly.pdbx_strand_id
1 'polypeptide(L)'
;MYRDYLEPLFTNHHGIFQSLLLDGLYLGVTTVAAFVPIIILFFLIMSVVEDSGYFSRAAFLMDTLMEKIGLDGRGFVMMLMGFGCNVPALMGTKIMRTKELRLLTMFVIPFSLLSLIHI
;
A
#
# COMPACT_ATOMS: atom_id res chain seq x y z
N MET A 1 0.62 32.68 -3.51
CA MET A 1 2.03 32.37 -3.25
C MET A 1 2.59 31.28 -4.18
N TYR A 2 1.85 30.26 -4.51
CA TYR A 2 2.29 29.18 -5.43
C TYR A 2 2.13 29.55 -6.92
N ARG A 3 1.20 30.41 -7.26
CA ARG A 3 0.92 30.84 -8.65
C ARG A 3 1.93 31.82 -9.22
N ASP A 4 2.54 32.67 -8.41
CA ASP A 4 3.48 33.71 -8.87
C ASP A 4 4.83 33.14 -9.35
N TYR A 5 5.15 31.91 -8.96
CA TYR A 5 6.37 31.21 -9.42
C TYR A 5 6.18 30.48 -10.75
N LEU A 6 4.94 30.25 -11.16
CA LEU A 6 4.64 29.48 -12.37
C LEU A 6 4.41 30.34 -13.62
N GLU A 7 4.04 31.62 -13.45
CA GLU A 7 3.79 32.51 -14.59
C GLU A 7 5.02 32.84 -15.45
N PRO A 8 6.21 33.08 -14.91
CA PRO A 8 7.38 33.38 -15.76
C PRO A 8 7.94 32.15 -16.50
N LEU A 9 7.53 30.95 -16.14
CA LEU A 9 8.00 29.71 -16.74
C LEU A 9 7.31 29.36 -18.07
N PHE A 10 6.13 29.93 -18.33
CA PHE A 10 5.33 29.58 -19.50
C PHE A 10 5.72 30.34 -20.77
N THR A 11 6.65 31.30 -20.69
CA THR A 11 6.99 32.19 -21.82
C THR A 11 8.11 31.72 -22.72
N ASN A 12 8.81 30.63 -22.40
CA ASN A 12 9.88 30.10 -23.24
C ASN A 12 9.66 28.62 -23.56
N HIS A 13 9.35 28.32 -24.81
CA HIS A 13 9.13 26.95 -25.32
C HIS A 13 10.26 25.95 -25.06
N HIS A 14 11.50 26.39 -24.87
CA HIS A 14 12.63 25.54 -24.49
C HIS A 14 12.76 25.36 -22.98
N GLY A 15 12.25 26.29 -22.19
CA GLY A 15 12.29 26.24 -20.73
C GLY A 15 11.21 25.34 -20.10
N ILE A 16 10.10 25.12 -20.78
CA ILE A 16 8.97 24.34 -20.24
C ILE A 16 9.35 22.90 -19.96
N PHE A 17 10.06 22.27 -20.87
CA PHE A 17 10.50 20.88 -20.70
C PHE A 17 11.52 20.70 -19.59
N GLN A 18 12.43 21.66 -19.49
CA GLN A 18 13.46 21.66 -18.45
C GLN A 18 12.87 21.98 -17.08
N SER A 19 11.95 22.91 -17.00
CA SER A 19 11.22 23.23 -15.76
C SER A 19 10.32 22.10 -15.31
N LEU A 20 9.61 21.46 -16.24
CA LEU A 20 8.75 20.31 -15.92
C LEU A 20 9.56 19.14 -15.38
N LEU A 21 10.72 18.87 -15.97
CA LEU A 21 11.64 17.83 -15.49
C LEU A 21 12.23 18.17 -14.13
N LEU A 22 12.71 19.39 -13.94
CA LEU A 22 13.32 19.81 -12.68
C LEU A 22 12.31 19.91 -11.56
N ASP A 23 11.16 20.54 -11.79
CA ASP A 23 10.07 20.66 -10.80
C ASP A 23 9.45 19.31 -10.50
N GLY A 24 9.15 18.50 -11.52
CA GLY A 24 8.61 17.15 -11.35
C GLY A 24 9.58 16.23 -10.61
N LEU A 25 10.87 16.28 -10.96
CA LEU A 25 11.90 15.49 -10.27
C LEU A 25 12.09 15.95 -8.82
N TYR A 26 12.14 17.25 -8.60
CA TYR A 26 12.29 17.82 -7.25
C TYR A 26 11.06 17.49 -6.38
N LEU A 27 9.86 17.67 -6.92
CA LEU A 27 8.64 17.33 -6.22
C LEU A 27 8.55 15.83 -5.93
N GLY A 28 8.90 14.99 -6.89
CA GLY A 28 8.93 13.54 -6.75
C GLY A 28 9.91 13.08 -5.68
N VAL A 29 11.15 13.57 -5.71
CA VAL A 29 12.17 13.23 -4.71
C VAL A 29 11.77 13.70 -3.32
N THR A 30 11.23 14.91 -3.19
CA THR A 30 10.78 15.45 -1.91
C THR A 30 9.62 14.63 -1.34
N THR A 31 8.67 14.24 -2.18
CA THR A 31 7.54 13.39 -1.77
C THR A 31 8.01 12.02 -1.30
N VAL A 32 8.89 11.38 -2.06
CA VAL A 32 9.47 10.08 -1.67
C VAL A 32 10.27 10.21 -0.37
N ALA A 33 11.09 11.25 -0.23
CA ALA A 33 11.86 11.50 0.99
C ALA A 33 10.98 11.72 2.22
N ALA A 34 9.82 12.34 2.06
CA ALA A 34 8.84 12.49 3.14
C ALA A 34 8.15 11.17 3.51
N PHE A 35 7.93 10.28 2.53
CA PHE A 35 7.32 8.97 2.78
C PHE A 35 8.27 7.94 3.40
N VAL A 36 9.57 8.03 3.14
CA VAL A 36 10.59 7.07 3.62
C VAL A 36 10.53 6.87 5.14
N PRO A 37 10.54 7.90 5.99
CA PRO A 37 10.50 7.69 7.43
C PRO A 37 9.20 7.03 7.90
N ILE A 38 8.08 7.34 7.28
CA ILE A 38 6.78 6.71 7.59
C ILE A 38 6.79 5.22 7.22
N ILE A 39 7.34 4.90 6.06
CA ILE A 39 7.47 3.52 5.59
C ILE A 39 8.40 2.72 6.50
N ILE A 40 9.53 3.27 6.89
CA ILE A 40 10.49 2.62 7.81
C ILE A 40 9.81 2.33 9.16
N LEU A 41 9.13 3.32 9.72
CA LEU A 41 8.42 3.17 10.99
C LEU A 41 7.32 2.11 10.90
N PHE A 42 6.55 2.12 9.82
CA PHE A 42 5.53 1.12 9.54
C PHE A 42 6.10 -0.29 9.46
N PHE A 43 7.19 -0.48 8.70
CA PHE A 43 7.84 -1.79 8.58
C PHE A 43 8.45 -2.26 9.89
N LEU A 44 9.01 -1.37 10.71
CA LEU A 44 9.50 -1.71 12.05
C LEU A 44 8.37 -2.24 12.95
N ILE A 45 7.26 -1.53 13.00
CA ILE A 45 6.09 -1.95 13.80
C ILE A 45 5.55 -3.29 13.27
N MET A 46 5.42 -3.42 11.95
CA MET A 46 4.95 -4.65 11.33
C MET A 46 5.86 -5.83 11.60
N SER A 47 7.17 -5.65 11.55
CA SER A 47 8.16 -6.70 11.85
C SER A 47 8.04 -7.18 13.30
N VAL A 48 7.89 -6.26 14.25
CA VAL A 48 7.69 -6.60 15.67
C VAL A 48 6.40 -7.38 15.89
N VAL A 49 5.32 -6.98 15.23
CA VAL A 49 4.02 -7.67 15.33
C VAL A 49 4.09 -9.07 14.69
N GLU A 50 4.78 -9.21 13.58
CA GLU A 50 5.01 -10.48 12.90
C GLU A 50 5.86 -11.43 13.74
N ASP A 51 6.96 -10.95 14.30
CA ASP A 51 7.85 -11.72 15.18
C ASP A 51 7.17 -12.16 16.49
N SER A 52 6.21 -11.37 16.98
CA SER A 52 5.43 -11.75 18.17
C SER A 52 4.47 -12.91 17.95
N GLY A 53 4.29 -13.38 16.70
CA GLY A 53 3.37 -14.46 16.35
C GLY A 53 1.89 -14.06 16.42
N TYR A 54 1.59 -12.78 16.52
CA TYR A 54 0.22 -12.26 16.60
C TYR A 54 -0.62 -12.65 15.38
N PHE A 55 -0.04 -12.59 14.19
CA PHE A 55 -0.74 -12.95 12.95
C PHE A 55 -1.13 -14.42 12.88
N SER A 56 -0.28 -15.32 13.39
CA SER A 56 -0.60 -16.75 13.42
C SER A 56 -1.78 -17.05 14.36
N ARG A 57 -1.85 -16.37 15.49
CA ARG A 57 -2.96 -16.50 16.44
C ARG A 57 -4.25 -15.87 15.91
N ALA A 58 -4.14 -14.69 15.32
CA ALA A 58 -5.27 -14.01 14.69
C ALA A 58 -5.84 -14.83 13.52
N ALA A 59 -4.97 -15.40 12.67
CA ALA A 59 -5.38 -16.27 11.58
C ALA A 59 -6.13 -17.49 12.08
N PHE A 60 -5.66 -18.13 13.14
CA PHE A 60 -6.32 -19.30 13.73
C PHE A 60 -7.72 -18.98 14.31
N LEU A 61 -7.83 -17.85 15.00
CA LEU A 61 -9.13 -17.40 15.54
C LEU A 61 -10.13 -17.05 14.44
N MET A 62 -9.64 -16.43 13.38
CA MET A 62 -10.47 -15.99 12.24
C MET A 62 -10.75 -17.11 11.23
N ASP A 63 -10.02 -18.22 11.27
CA ASP A 63 -10.18 -19.34 10.34
C ASP A 63 -11.60 -19.88 10.38
N THR A 64 -12.14 -20.09 11.59
CA THR A 64 -13.52 -20.55 11.80
C THR A 64 -14.59 -19.59 11.25
N LEU A 65 -14.30 -18.29 11.28
CA LEU A 65 -15.22 -17.25 10.79
C LEU A 65 -15.11 -17.09 9.26
N MET A 66 -13.89 -17.16 8.74
CA MET A 66 -13.61 -16.99 7.32
C MET A 66 -13.98 -18.21 6.49
N GLU A 67 -13.98 -19.41 7.07
CA GLU A 67 -14.43 -20.65 6.43
C GLU A 67 -15.90 -20.57 5.98
N LYS A 68 -16.72 -19.83 6.73
CA LYS A 68 -18.12 -19.56 6.35
C LYS A 68 -18.26 -18.69 5.10
N ILE A 69 -17.26 -17.89 4.79
CA ILE A 69 -17.22 -16.98 3.64
C ILE A 69 -16.44 -17.60 2.47
N GLY A 70 -15.80 -18.77 2.71
CA GLY A 70 -14.97 -19.45 1.71
C GLY A 70 -13.55 -18.89 1.61
N LEU A 71 -13.09 -18.14 2.63
CA LEU A 71 -11.75 -17.59 2.74
C LEU A 71 -10.97 -18.32 3.84
N ASP A 72 -9.66 -18.38 3.68
CA ASP A 72 -8.73 -18.91 4.67
C ASP A 72 -8.38 -17.81 5.71
N GLY A 73 -8.17 -18.16 6.97
CA GLY A 73 -7.77 -17.20 8.01
C GLY A 73 -6.50 -16.43 7.68
N ARG A 74 -5.63 -17.03 6.88
CA ARG A 74 -4.44 -16.34 6.31
C ARG A 74 -4.83 -15.21 5.38
N GLY A 75 -5.91 -15.38 4.61
CA GLY A 75 -6.46 -14.33 3.74
C GLY A 75 -6.91 -13.10 4.52
N PHE A 76 -7.50 -13.31 5.69
CA PHE A 76 -7.89 -12.22 6.58
C PHE A 76 -6.69 -11.39 7.04
N VAL A 77 -5.59 -12.03 7.42
CA VAL A 77 -4.36 -11.33 7.81
C VAL A 77 -3.80 -10.51 6.64
N MET A 78 -3.82 -11.07 5.43
CA MET A 78 -3.38 -10.35 4.23
C MET A 78 -4.29 -9.16 3.91
N MET A 79 -5.59 -9.28 4.15
CA MET A 79 -6.53 -8.16 4.00
C MET A 79 -6.26 -7.06 5.02
N LEU A 80 -5.99 -7.40 6.28
CA LEU A 80 -5.59 -6.44 7.31
C LEU A 80 -4.30 -5.71 6.94
N MET A 81 -3.30 -6.43 6.46
CA MET A 81 -2.07 -5.82 5.95
C MET A 81 -2.34 -4.89 4.77
N GLY A 82 -3.28 -5.25 3.90
CA GLY A 82 -3.69 -4.47 2.74
C GLY A 82 -4.29 -3.11 3.08
N PHE A 83 -4.86 -2.94 4.26
CA PHE A 83 -5.32 -1.62 4.74
C PHE A 83 -4.16 -0.64 4.98
N GLY A 84 -2.99 -1.14 5.33
CA GLY A 84 -1.79 -0.33 5.51
C GLY A 84 -0.95 -0.25 4.24
N CYS A 85 -0.41 -1.35 3.74
CA CYS A 85 0.42 -1.44 2.54
C CYS A 85 0.05 -2.66 1.69
N ASN A 86 -0.39 -2.43 0.46
CA ASN A 86 -0.78 -3.49 -0.47
C ASN A 86 0.38 -4.39 -0.91
N VAL A 87 1.61 -3.87 -0.90
CA VAL A 87 2.78 -4.61 -1.41
C VAL A 87 3.07 -5.87 -0.59
N PRO A 88 3.30 -5.81 0.74
CA PRO A 88 3.52 -7.00 1.55
C PRO A 88 2.27 -7.89 1.60
N ALA A 89 1.07 -7.31 1.56
CA ALA A 89 -0.17 -8.06 1.50
C ALA A 89 -0.27 -8.95 0.25
N LEU A 90 0.03 -8.39 -0.92
CA LEU A 90 0.05 -9.13 -2.19
C LEU A 90 1.18 -10.18 -2.24
N MET A 91 2.34 -9.87 -1.69
CA MET A 91 3.44 -10.84 -1.59
C MET A 91 3.08 -12.02 -0.68
N GLY A 92 2.42 -11.74 0.44
CA GLY A 92 1.94 -12.74 1.39
C GLY A 92 0.90 -13.69 0.83
N THR A 93 0.15 -13.31 -0.20
CA THR A 93 -0.82 -14.19 -0.85
C THR A 93 -0.19 -15.45 -1.48
N LYS A 94 1.12 -15.44 -1.72
CA LYS A 94 1.86 -16.61 -2.21
C LYS A 94 1.80 -17.82 -1.27
N ILE A 95 1.55 -17.59 0.01
CA ILE A 95 1.48 -18.64 1.05
C ILE A 95 0.12 -19.36 1.04
N MET A 96 -0.85 -18.87 0.29
CA MET A 96 -2.20 -19.45 0.25
C MET A 96 -2.22 -20.81 -0.46
N ARG A 97 -3.05 -21.72 0.09
CA ARG A 97 -3.10 -23.11 -0.33
C ARG A 97 -3.65 -23.32 -1.72
N THR A 98 -4.66 -22.54 -2.13
CA THR A 98 -5.36 -22.70 -3.39
C THR A 98 -5.18 -21.48 -4.29
N LYS A 99 -5.07 -21.73 -5.59
CA LYS A 99 -4.93 -20.66 -6.59
C LYS A 99 -6.16 -19.74 -6.64
N GLU A 100 -7.34 -20.30 -6.41
CA GLU A 100 -8.60 -19.55 -6.43
C GLU A 100 -8.69 -18.57 -5.28
N LEU A 101 -8.40 -19.02 -4.04
CA LEU A 101 -8.35 -18.17 -2.86
C LEU A 101 -7.30 -17.06 -2.99
N ARG A 102 -6.17 -17.37 -3.57
CA ARG A 102 -5.11 -16.41 -3.84
C ARG A 102 -5.56 -15.31 -4.80
N LEU A 103 -6.18 -15.69 -5.90
CA LEU A 103 -6.71 -14.72 -6.87
C LEU A 103 -7.80 -13.84 -6.24
N LEU A 104 -8.72 -14.43 -5.49
CA LEU A 104 -9.79 -13.72 -4.82
C LEU A 104 -9.23 -12.71 -3.83
N THR A 105 -8.27 -13.12 -3.02
CA THR A 105 -7.60 -12.22 -2.05
C THR A 105 -6.84 -11.10 -2.74
N MET A 106 -6.15 -11.38 -3.83
CA MET A 106 -5.46 -10.37 -4.63
C MET A 106 -6.40 -9.32 -5.23
N PHE A 107 -7.63 -9.70 -5.57
CA PHE A 107 -8.65 -8.75 -6.03
C PHE A 107 -9.26 -7.95 -4.87
N VAL A 108 -9.52 -8.59 -3.75
CA VAL A 108 -10.19 -7.96 -2.60
C VAL A 108 -9.30 -6.90 -1.93
N ILE A 109 -7.99 -7.13 -1.83
CA ILE A 109 -7.05 -6.22 -1.17
C ILE A 109 -7.12 -4.80 -1.76
N PRO A 110 -6.92 -4.56 -3.07
CA PRO A 110 -7.00 -3.21 -3.63
C PRO A 110 -8.42 -2.62 -3.59
N PHE A 111 -9.46 -3.45 -3.72
CA PHE A 111 -10.85 -2.99 -3.59
C PHE A 111 -11.18 -2.50 -2.18
N SER A 112 -10.66 -3.16 -1.17
CA SER A 112 -10.80 -2.77 0.22
C SER A 112 -10.21 -1.39 0.48
N LEU A 113 -9.02 -1.12 -0.05
CA LEU A 113 -8.38 0.20 0.03
C LEU A 113 -9.17 1.29 -0.71
N LEU A 114 -9.66 0.98 -1.92
CA LEU A 114 -10.49 1.89 -2.72
C LEU A 114 -11.79 2.25 -1.99
N SER A 115 -12.44 1.28 -1.35
CA SER A 115 -13.64 1.50 -0.55
C SER A 115 -13.38 2.45 0.62
N LEU A 116 -12.22 2.36 1.24
CA LEU A 116 -11.82 3.22 2.36
C LEU A 116 -11.56 4.67 1.93
N ILE A 117 -11.01 4.87 0.73
CA ILE A 117 -10.78 6.20 0.15
C ILE A 117 -12.10 6.85 -0.28
N HIS A 118 -13.11 6.05 -0.63
CA HIS A 118 -14.40 6.53 -1.12
C HIS A 118 -15.38 6.94 0.01
N ILE A 119 -15.09 6.54 1.26
CA ILE A 119 -15.85 6.93 2.45
C ILE A 119 -15.27 8.21 3.06
#